data_ee65354e0cb92bc6cbaa7323570a9227
#
_entry.id   ee65354e0cb92bc6cbaa7323570a9227
#
_cell.length_a   1.000
_cell.length_b   1.000
_cell.length_c   1.000
_cell.angle_alpha   90.00
_cell.angle_beta   90.00
_cell.angle_gamma   90.00
#
_symmetry.space_group_name_H-M   'P 1'
#
loop_
_entity.id
_entity.type
_entity.pdbx_description
1 polymer ?
#
loop_
_entity_poly.entity_id
_entity_poly.type
_entity_poly.pdbx_seq_one_letter_code
_entity_poly.pdbx_strand_id
1 'polypeptide(L)'
;PGSGKTTLIELLKEKGHQCWDEVYRELIFEDSQENLRNSFRSQPLEFSEMLWKFRDLQYFDADKAIYKPAEPYVFFDRGQHDVVAYLKYLGVDYDPEIFDLSKYSYDFAVLLPPWKEIYVKDEFRREDFEEASSIYTQIKKTYAAFNVPTIELPLVSPEDRVSTLLKYLKDG
;
A
#
# COMPACT_ATOMS: atom_id res chain seq x y z
N PRO A 1 -3.28 -0.71 -8.54
CA PRO A 1 -3.75 0.48 -9.27
C PRO A 1 -5.25 0.36 -9.60
N GLY A 2 -6.00 1.49 -9.65
CA GLY A 2 -7.40 1.49 -10.09
C GLY A 2 -8.42 0.81 -9.17
N SER A 3 -8.08 0.53 -7.92
CA SER A 3 -8.95 -0.18 -6.97
C SER A 3 -9.74 0.71 -6.01
N GLY A 4 -9.64 2.05 -6.14
CA GLY A 4 -10.30 3.01 -5.24
C GLY A 4 -9.59 3.22 -3.89
N LYS A 5 -8.31 2.86 -3.79
CA LYS A 5 -7.52 2.96 -2.55
C LYS A 5 -7.43 4.39 -2.00
N THR A 6 -7.13 5.37 -2.86
CA THR A 6 -7.01 6.78 -2.48
C THR A 6 -8.31 7.30 -1.87
N THR A 7 -9.45 7.03 -2.52
CA THR A 7 -10.77 7.44 -2.02
C THR A 7 -11.08 6.79 -0.67
N LEU A 8 -10.67 5.53 -0.47
CA LEU A 8 -10.82 4.86 0.82
C LEU A 8 -10.03 5.59 1.93
N ILE A 9 -8.76 5.95 1.66
CA ILE A 9 -7.91 6.68 2.60
C ILE A 9 -8.49 8.06 2.92
N GLU A 10 -8.96 8.79 1.91
CA GLU A 10 -9.61 10.11 2.11
C GLU A 10 -10.84 10.00 3.02
N LEU A 11 -11.71 9.04 2.77
CA LEU A 11 -12.90 8.80 3.61
C LEU A 11 -12.55 8.37 5.05
N LEU A 12 -11.47 7.63 5.24
CA LEU A 12 -10.98 7.29 6.59
C LEU A 12 -10.47 8.54 7.32
N LYS A 13 -9.74 9.44 6.63
CA LYS A 13 -9.31 10.73 7.17
C LYS A 13 -10.49 11.62 7.56
N GLU A 14 -11.52 11.72 6.69
CA GLU A 14 -12.74 12.49 6.97
C GLU A 14 -13.48 11.98 8.21
N LYS A 15 -13.39 10.68 8.51
CA LYS A 15 -13.94 10.06 9.70
C LYS A 15 -13.04 10.21 10.96
N GLY A 16 -11.90 10.89 10.81
CA GLY A 16 -10.98 11.20 11.90
C GLY A 16 -9.89 10.17 12.14
N HIS A 17 -9.78 9.13 11.32
CA HIS A 17 -8.71 8.14 11.48
C HIS A 17 -7.36 8.70 11.05
N GLN A 18 -6.30 8.31 11.77
CA GLN A 18 -4.94 8.65 11.38
C GLN A 18 -4.53 7.82 10.16
N CYS A 19 -4.15 8.51 9.08
CA CYS A 19 -3.72 7.88 7.84
C CYS A 19 -2.39 8.48 7.37
N TRP A 20 -1.49 7.63 6.90
CA TRP A 20 -0.25 8.00 6.23
C TRP A 20 -0.39 7.78 4.73
N ASP A 21 -0.12 8.82 3.96
CA ASP A 21 -0.28 8.81 2.51
C ASP A 21 0.81 8.01 1.80
N GLU A 22 0.55 7.67 0.54
CA GLU A 22 1.52 7.00 -0.33
C GLU A 22 2.78 7.86 -0.52
N VAL A 23 3.90 7.41 0.02
CA VAL A 23 5.22 8.05 -0.08
C VAL A 23 5.62 8.37 -1.52
N TYR A 24 5.31 7.49 -2.45
CA TYR A 24 5.65 7.68 -3.86
C TYR A 24 5.07 8.97 -4.44
N ARG A 25 3.91 9.42 -3.96
CA ARG A 25 3.30 10.68 -4.42
C ARG A 25 4.06 11.90 -3.93
N GLU A 26 4.51 11.87 -2.68
CA GLU A 26 5.32 12.95 -2.10
C GLU A 26 6.64 13.10 -2.87
N LEU A 27 7.30 11.99 -3.17
CA LEU A 27 8.55 11.97 -3.93
C LEU A 27 8.41 12.50 -5.36
N ILE A 28 7.29 12.24 -6.03
CA ILE A 28 7.02 12.77 -7.39
C ILE A 28 6.88 14.30 -7.37
N PHE A 29 6.42 14.89 -6.28
CA PHE A 29 6.28 16.36 -6.21
C PHE A 29 7.61 17.06 -5.97
N GLU A 30 8.60 16.36 -5.37
CA GLU A 30 9.92 16.94 -5.04
C GLU A 30 10.95 16.82 -6.17
N ASP A 31 10.83 15.81 -7.04
CA ASP A 31 11.79 15.57 -8.14
C ASP A 31 11.10 15.66 -9.51
N SER A 32 11.88 15.90 -10.56
CA SER A 32 11.36 15.99 -11.94
C SER A 32 10.63 14.69 -12.30
N GLN A 33 9.32 14.79 -12.40
CA GLN A 33 8.33 13.70 -12.48
C GLN A 33 8.67 12.56 -13.46
N GLU A 34 9.42 12.84 -14.52
CA GLU A 34 9.68 11.90 -15.61
C GLU A 34 10.76 10.86 -15.26
N ASN A 35 11.77 11.25 -14.49
CA ASN A 35 12.86 10.37 -14.10
C ASN A 35 12.43 9.33 -13.07
N LEU A 36 11.65 9.73 -12.06
CA LEU A 36 11.14 8.82 -11.03
C LEU A 36 10.14 7.80 -11.58
N ARG A 37 9.30 8.23 -12.53
CA ARG A 37 8.31 7.33 -13.17
C ARG A 37 8.97 6.28 -14.06
N ASN A 38 10.13 6.59 -14.63
CA ASN A 38 10.89 5.66 -15.45
C ASN A 38 11.74 4.71 -14.60
N SER A 39 12.25 5.16 -13.44
CA SER A 39 13.12 4.36 -12.57
C SER A 39 12.43 3.13 -11.99
N PHE A 40 11.09 3.15 -11.77
CA PHE A 40 10.35 1.97 -11.35
C PHE A 40 10.57 0.72 -12.24
N ARG A 41 10.68 0.91 -13.56
CA ARG A 41 10.91 -0.21 -14.50
C ARG A 41 12.35 -0.35 -14.95
N SER A 42 13.10 0.76 -15.03
CA SER A 42 14.49 0.75 -15.49
C SER A 42 15.49 0.40 -14.38
N GLN A 43 15.19 0.79 -13.14
CA GLN A 43 16.03 0.59 -11.97
C GLN A 43 15.17 0.14 -10.76
N PRO A 44 14.51 -1.02 -10.87
CA PRO A 44 13.50 -1.44 -9.88
C PRO A 44 14.08 -1.65 -8.48
N LEU A 45 15.34 -2.09 -8.36
CA LEU A 45 15.98 -2.30 -7.07
C LEU A 45 16.25 -0.98 -6.35
N GLU A 46 16.90 -0.02 -7.02
CA GLU A 46 17.22 1.30 -6.46
C GLU A 46 15.94 2.07 -6.10
N PHE A 47 14.93 1.98 -6.97
CA PHE A 47 13.61 2.55 -6.70
C PHE A 47 12.95 1.92 -5.45
N SER A 48 13.05 0.60 -5.30
CA SER A 48 12.51 -0.13 -4.16
C SER A 48 13.25 0.19 -2.87
N GLU A 49 14.59 0.34 -2.91
CA GLU A 49 15.38 0.78 -1.76
C GLU A 49 15.00 2.20 -1.30
N MET A 50 14.75 3.09 -2.24
CA MET A 50 14.28 4.43 -1.93
C MET A 50 12.90 4.39 -1.24
N LEU A 51 11.91 3.69 -1.83
CA LEU A 51 10.59 3.52 -1.20
C LEU A 51 10.67 2.87 0.17
N TRP A 52 11.55 1.88 0.32
CA TRP A 52 11.79 1.20 1.59
C TRP A 52 12.19 2.19 2.69
N LYS A 53 13.19 3.03 2.41
CA LYS A 53 13.69 4.03 3.37
C LYS A 53 12.61 5.02 3.80
N PHE A 54 11.81 5.52 2.86
CA PHE A 54 10.75 6.49 3.19
C PHE A 54 9.59 5.85 3.97
N ARG A 55 9.19 4.64 3.62
CA ARG A 55 8.16 3.90 4.37
C ARG A 55 8.66 3.48 5.74
N ASP A 56 9.95 3.20 5.88
CA ASP A 56 10.61 2.94 7.16
C ASP A 56 10.44 4.14 8.09
N LEU A 57 10.74 5.35 7.61
CA LEU A 57 10.53 6.59 8.35
C LEU A 57 9.06 6.76 8.75
N GLN A 58 8.12 6.58 7.83
CA GLN A 58 6.68 6.68 8.14
C GLN A 58 6.25 5.68 9.23
N TYR A 59 6.71 4.43 9.13
CA TYR A 59 6.34 3.38 10.08
C TYR A 59 6.82 3.73 11.50
N PHE A 60 8.09 4.09 11.65
CA PHE A 60 8.65 4.42 12.96
C PHE A 60 8.22 5.79 13.49
N ASP A 61 7.85 6.74 12.63
CA ASP A 61 7.25 7.99 13.08
C ASP A 61 5.79 7.80 13.53
N ALA A 62 5.04 6.91 12.90
CA ALA A 62 3.71 6.53 13.35
C ALA A 62 3.74 5.87 14.75
N ASP A 63 4.74 5.04 15.03
CA ASP A 63 4.93 4.40 16.34
C ASP A 63 5.23 5.43 17.45
N LYS A 64 5.88 6.54 17.10
CA LYS A 64 6.17 7.67 18.02
C LYS A 64 5.00 8.63 18.16
N ALA A 65 4.02 8.60 17.25
CA ALA A 65 2.88 9.49 17.29
C ALA A 65 2.05 9.24 18.56
N ILE A 66 1.61 10.31 19.21
CA ILE A 66 0.82 10.21 20.44
C ILE A 66 -0.47 9.46 20.10
N TYR A 67 -0.54 8.23 20.56
CA TYR A 67 -1.73 7.38 20.44
C TYR A 67 -2.93 8.09 21.06
N LYS A 68 -3.97 8.30 20.25
CA LYS A 68 -5.25 8.79 20.75
C LYS A 68 -6.14 7.60 21.07
N PRO A 69 -6.48 7.36 22.37
CA PRO A 69 -7.25 6.17 22.77
C PRO A 69 -8.60 6.00 22.06
N ALA A 70 -9.14 7.09 21.50
CA ALA A 70 -10.41 7.05 20.76
C ALA A 70 -10.28 6.47 19.35
N GLU A 71 -9.06 6.35 18.82
CA GLU A 71 -8.79 5.89 17.46
C GLU A 71 -7.68 4.83 17.48
N PRO A 72 -8.04 3.56 17.70
CA PRO A 72 -7.06 2.50 17.97
C PRO A 72 -6.23 2.10 16.74
N TYR A 73 -6.58 2.54 15.54
CA TYR A 73 -5.91 2.14 14.30
C TYR A 73 -5.25 3.29 13.58
N VAL A 74 -4.05 3.01 13.06
CA VAL A 74 -3.32 3.87 12.12
C VAL A 74 -3.28 3.17 10.77
N PHE A 75 -3.65 3.86 9.72
CA PHE A 75 -3.68 3.32 8.36
C PHE A 75 -2.52 3.84 7.54
N PHE A 76 -1.86 2.95 6.81
CA PHE A 76 -0.81 3.29 5.86
C PHE A 76 -1.31 3.04 4.43
N ASP A 77 -1.17 4.03 3.55
CA ASP A 77 -1.36 3.81 2.12
C ASP A 77 -0.13 3.08 1.56
N ARG A 78 -0.15 1.77 1.64
CA ARG A 78 0.87 0.76 1.39
C ARG A 78 1.84 0.56 2.56
N GLY A 79 2.32 -0.69 2.67
CA GLY A 79 3.32 -1.12 3.64
C GLY A 79 4.61 -1.61 2.99
N GLN A 80 5.56 -2.01 3.82
CA GLN A 80 6.85 -2.56 3.38
C GLN A 80 6.71 -3.84 2.56
N HIS A 81 5.69 -4.65 2.89
CA HIS A 81 5.40 -5.89 2.15
C HIS A 81 5.08 -5.64 0.67
N ASP A 82 4.48 -4.49 0.34
CA ASP A 82 4.23 -4.10 -1.06
C ASP A 82 5.52 -3.93 -1.85
N VAL A 83 6.60 -3.40 -1.25
CA VAL A 83 7.91 -3.24 -1.91
C VAL A 83 8.46 -4.61 -2.31
N VAL A 84 8.50 -5.53 -1.36
CA VAL A 84 8.98 -6.90 -1.61
C VAL A 84 8.08 -7.64 -2.62
N ALA A 85 6.76 -7.43 -2.55
CA ALA A 85 5.83 -8.00 -3.51
C ALA A 85 6.10 -7.52 -4.94
N TYR A 86 6.43 -6.24 -5.12
CA TYR A 86 6.80 -5.70 -6.44
C TYR A 86 8.12 -6.26 -6.97
N LEU A 87 9.16 -6.35 -6.14
CA LEU A 87 10.43 -6.98 -6.53
C LEU A 87 10.21 -8.43 -6.98
N LYS A 88 9.43 -9.21 -6.22
CA LYS A 88 9.07 -10.57 -6.57
C LYS A 88 8.24 -10.64 -7.86
N TYR A 89 7.32 -9.71 -8.06
CA TYR A 89 6.52 -9.64 -9.28
C TYR A 89 7.41 -9.40 -10.52
N LEU A 90 8.39 -8.51 -10.40
CA LEU A 90 9.34 -8.19 -11.48
C LEU A 90 10.43 -9.25 -11.66
N GLY A 91 10.52 -10.25 -10.78
CA GLY A 91 11.58 -11.26 -10.80
C GLY A 91 12.97 -10.68 -10.51
N VAL A 92 13.03 -9.61 -9.73
CA VAL A 92 14.27 -8.94 -9.34
C VAL A 92 14.80 -9.56 -8.06
N ASP A 93 16.06 -10.01 -8.11
CA ASP A 93 16.78 -10.48 -6.92
C ASP A 93 17.08 -9.30 -5.99
N TYR A 94 16.89 -9.52 -4.71
CA TYR A 94 17.13 -8.50 -3.68
C TYR A 94 17.79 -9.12 -2.44
N ASP A 95 18.52 -8.30 -1.70
CA ASP A 95 19.11 -8.72 -0.43
C ASP A 95 18.05 -8.76 0.68
N PRO A 96 17.76 -9.92 1.28
CA PRO A 96 16.78 -10.06 2.36
C PRO A 96 17.21 -9.36 3.67
N GLU A 97 18.49 -9.03 3.84
CA GLU A 97 18.95 -8.26 5.00
C GLU A 97 18.59 -6.78 4.88
N ILE A 98 18.57 -6.24 3.64
CA ILE A 98 18.12 -4.88 3.35
C ILE A 98 16.60 -4.79 3.45
N PHE A 99 15.89 -5.75 2.84
CA PHE A 99 14.43 -5.81 2.79
C PHE A 99 13.85 -6.74 3.87
N ASP A 100 14.30 -6.57 5.10
CA ASP A 100 13.91 -7.42 6.24
C ASP A 100 12.51 -7.08 6.76
N LEU A 101 11.52 -7.83 6.29
CA LEU A 101 10.13 -7.67 6.67
C LEU A 101 9.84 -8.07 8.13
N SER A 102 10.72 -8.80 8.81
CA SER A 102 10.53 -9.20 10.21
C SER A 102 10.50 -8.02 11.19
N LYS A 103 10.97 -6.86 10.77
CA LYS A 103 10.98 -5.61 11.55
C LYS A 103 9.62 -4.91 11.61
N TYR A 104 8.66 -5.32 10.76
CA TYR A 104 7.38 -4.64 10.59
C TYR A 104 6.23 -5.55 11.00
N SER A 105 5.52 -5.14 12.04
CA SER A 105 4.33 -5.83 12.53
C SER A 105 3.09 -5.01 12.17
N TYR A 106 2.31 -5.51 11.22
CA TYR A 106 0.99 -4.98 10.91
C TYR A 106 -0.06 -5.91 11.50
N ASP A 107 -1.09 -5.36 12.17
CA ASP A 107 -2.19 -6.16 12.71
C ASP A 107 -2.96 -6.84 11.58
N PHE A 108 -3.12 -6.15 10.45
CA PHE A 108 -3.74 -6.68 9.23
C PHE A 108 -3.38 -5.83 8.00
N ALA A 109 -3.57 -6.41 6.83
CA ALA A 109 -3.49 -5.71 5.55
C ALA A 109 -4.86 -5.66 4.88
N VAL A 110 -5.32 -4.46 4.54
CA VAL A 110 -6.56 -4.25 3.79
C VAL A 110 -6.28 -4.36 2.30
N LEU A 111 -6.85 -5.36 1.66
CA LEU A 111 -6.68 -5.62 0.24
C LEU A 111 -7.89 -5.14 -0.56
N LEU A 112 -7.62 -4.36 -1.59
CA LEU A 112 -8.61 -3.89 -2.54
C LEU A 112 -8.39 -4.61 -3.88
N PRO A 113 -9.22 -5.59 -4.24
CA PRO A 113 -9.09 -6.30 -5.51
C PRO A 113 -9.16 -5.34 -6.70
N PRO A 114 -8.44 -5.59 -7.78
CA PRO A 114 -8.61 -4.85 -9.02
C PRO A 114 -10.09 -4.90 -9.47
N TRP A 115 -10.63 -3.75 -9.85
CA TRP A 115 -12.03 -3.62 -10.22
C TRP A 115 -12.15 -3.13 -11.65
N LYS A 116 -12.54 -4.01 -12.57
CA LYS A 116 -12.49 -3.77 -14.01
C LYS A 116 -13.38 -2.62 -14.43
N GLU A 117 -14.55 -2.47 -13.80
CA GLU A 117 -15.56 -1.46 -14.14
C GLU A 117 -15.10 -0.03 -13.83
N ILE A 118 -14.22 0.14 -12.84
CA ILE A 118 -13.67 1.46 -12.46
C ILE A 118 -12.20 1.61 -12.84
N TYR A 119 -11.63 0.60 -13.54
CA TYR A 119 -10.24 0.63 -13.93
C TYR A 119 -10.01 1.63 -15.06
N VAL A 120 -9.42 2.77 -14.75
CA VAL A 120 -9.03 3.80 -15.73
C VAL A 120 -7.52 3.84 -15.81
N LYS A 121 -6.98 3.75 -17.04
CA LYS A 121 -5.59 4.08 -17.32
C LYS A 121 -5.45 5.61 -17.29
N ASP A 122 -4.54 6.11 -16.49
CA ASP A 122 -4.18 7.52 -16.43
C ASP A 122 -2.65 7.69 -16.56
N GLU A 123 -2.17 8.93 -16.57
CA GLU A 123 -0.73 9.23 -16.68
C GLU A 123 0.11 8.61 -15.56
N PHE A 124 -0.51 8.27 -14.42
CA PHE A 124 0.14 7.67 -13.26
C PHE A 124 -0.01 6.14 -13.23
N ARG A 125 -0.79 5.54 -14.15
CA ARG A 125 -1.14 4.11 -14.18
C ARG A 125 -0.87 3.56 -15.55
N ARG A 126 0.31 2.96 -15.72
CA ARG A 126 0.75 2.33 -16.95
C ARG A 126 0.42 0.84 -17.03
N GLU A 127 0.16 0.22 -15.88
CA GLU A 127 -0.22 -1.18 -15.81
C GLU A 127 -1.57 -1.39 -16.48
N ASP A 128 -1.74 -2.48 -17.17
CA ASP A 128 -3.06 -2.92 -17.62
C ASP A 128 -3.78 -3.70 -16.50
N PHE A 129 -5.01 -4.10 -16.76
CA PHE A 129 -5.81 -4.81 -15.76
C PHE A 129 -5.23 -6.18 -15.40
N GLU A 130 -4.63 -6.89 -16.35
CA GLU A 130 -4.02 -8.19 -16.12
C GLU A 130 -2.75 -8.06 -15.27
N GLU A 131 -1.93 -7.06 -15.57
CA GLU A 131 -0.76 -6.69 -14.78
C GLU A 131 -1.17 -6.31 -13.34
N ALA A 132 -2.18 -5.46 -13.20
CA ALA A 132 -2.70 -5.07 -11.88
C ALA A 132 -3.20 -6.28 -11.07
N SER A 133 -3.84 -7.24 -11.74
CA SER A 133 -4.32 -8.49 -11.10
C SER A 133 -3.16 -9.40 -10.68
N SER A 134 -2.11 -9.45 -11.48
CA SER A 134 -0.89 -10.21 -11.17
C SER A 134 -0.15 -9.62 -9.97
N ILE A 135 0.02 -8.30 -9.95
CA ILE A 135 0.60 -7.55 -8.83
C ILE A 135 -0.22 -7.77 -7.55
N TYR A 136 -1.55 -7.64 -7.63
CA TYR A 136 -2.45 -7.88 -6.52
C TYR A 136 -2.26 -9.29 -5.93
N THR A 137 -2.18 -10.29 -6.79
CA THR A 137 -1.94 -11.68 -6.39
C THR A 137 -0.61 -11.84 -5.66
N GLN A 138 0.43 -11.17 -6.16
CA GLN A 138 1.76 -11.22 -5.54
C GLN A 138 1.79 -10.49 -4.18
N ILE A 139 1.09 -9.35 -4.05
CA ILE A 139 0.91 -8.65 -2.78
C ILE A 139 0.24 -9.56 -1.75
N LYS A 140 -0.89 -10.18 -2.11
CA LYS A 140 -1.61 -11.11 -1.24
C LYS A 140 -0.74 -12.28 -0.76
N LYS A 141 0.04 -12.88 -1.68
CA LYS A 141 0.99 -13.95 -1.35
C LYS A 141 2.09 -13.47 -0.39
N THR A 142 2.59 -12.26 -0.57
CA THR A 142 3.65 -11.73 0.27
C THR A 142 3.16 -11.48 1.69
N TYR A 143 2.02 -10.83 1.90
CA TYR A 143 1.44 -10.67 3.23
C TYR A 143 1.18 -12.02 3.91
N ALA A 144 0.61 -12.99 3.20
CA ALA A 144 0.37 -14.33 3.72
C ALA A 144 1.65 -15.06 4.13
N ALA A 145 2.74 -14.94 3.36
CA ALA A 145 4.04 -15.56 3.66
C ALA A 145 4.68 -15.05 4.97
N PHE A 146 4.31 -13.83 5.39
CA PHE A 146 4.75 -13.23 6.65
C PHE A 146 3.69 -13.26 7.76
N ASN A 147 2.65 -14.09 7.58
CA ASN A 147 1.55 -14.29 8.54
C ASN A 147 0.80 -13.02 8.92
N VAL A 148 0.78 -12.00 8.05
CA VAL A 148 -0.05 -10.81 8.24
C VAL A 148 -1.49 -11.14 7.82
N PRO A 149 -2.48 -11.05 8.72
CA PRO A 149 -3.88 -11.26 8.38
C PRO A 149 -4.34 -10.31 7.28
N THR A 150 -5.16 -10.78 6.36
CA THR A 150 -5.66 -9.95 5.25
C THR A 150 -7.17 -9.80 5.29
N ILE A 151 -7.66 -8.57 5.10
CA ILE A 151 -9.07 -8.23 4.93
C ILE A 151 -9.27 -7.82 3.47
N GLU A 152 -9.97 -8.63 2.71
CA GLU A 152 -10.30 -8.33 1.32
C GLU A 152 -11.64 -7.59 1.24
N LEU A 153 -11.62 -6.34 0.76
CA LEU A 153 -12.83 -5.53 0.67
C LEU A 153 -13.63 -5.86 -0.61
N PRO A 154 -14.96 -5.86 -0.53
CA PRO A 154 -15.81 -6.15 -1.68
C PRO A 154 -15.75 -5.05 -2.75
N LEU A 155 -16.21 -5.39 -3.96
CA LEU A 155 -16.34 -4.46 -5.09
C LEU A 155 -17.67 -3.69 -4.98
N VAL A 156 -17.72 -2.74 -4.07
CA VAL A 156 -18.89 -1.90 -3.75
C VAL A 156 -18.45 -0.44 -3.65
N SER A 157 -19.39 0.48 -3.36
CA SER A 157 -19.09 1.91 -3.21
C SER A 157 -17.96 2.17 -2.20
N PRO A 158 -17.19 3.26 -2.32
CA PRO A 158 -16.16 3.62 -1.34
C PRO A 158 -16.71 3.71 0.09
N GLU A 159 -17.90 4.26 0.28
CA GLU A 159 -18.57 4.42 1.55
C GLU A 159 -18.93 3.06 2.17
N ASP A 160 -19.42 2.12 1.37
CA ASP A 160 -19.73 0.76 1.81
C ASP A 160 -18.47 -0.02 2.17
N ARG A 161 -17.36 0.21 1.43
CA ARG A 161 -16.04 -0.36 1.77
C ARG A 161 -15.54 0.12 3.13
N VAL A 162 -15.61 1.44 3.40
CA VAL A 162 -15.24 2.00 4.70
C VAL A 162 -16.13 1.41 5.78
N SER A 163 -17.44 1.35 5.56
CA SER A 163 -18.40 0.78 6.52
C SER A 163 -18.08 -0.68 6.83
N THR A 164 -17.77 -1.46 5.80
CA THR A 164 -17.37 -2.87 5.94
C THR A 164 -16.08 -3.02 6.73
N LEU A 165 -15.05 -2.21 6.41
CA LEU A 165 -13.79 -2.22 7.13
C LEU A 165 -13.97 -1.87 8.60
N LEU A 166 -14.64 -0.75 8.90
CA LEU A 166 -14.85 -0.29 10.27
C LEU A 166 -15.69 -1.24 11.10
N LYS A 167 -16.64 -1.96 10.48
CA LYS A 167 -17.38 -3.03 11.14
C LYS A 167 -16.46 -4.19 11.50
N TYR A 168 -15.64 -4.65 10.54
CA TYR A 168 -14.69 -5.73 10.78
C TYR A 168 -13.75 -5.41 11.97
N LEU A 169 -13.28 -4.16 12.06
CA LEU A 169 -12.38 -3.71 13.12
C LEU A 169 -13.04 -3.59 14.51
N LYS A 170 -14.37 -3.49 14.56
CA LYS A 170 -15.11 -3.45 15.84
C LYS A 170 -15.46 -4.84 16.35
N ASP A 171 -15.63 -5.79 15.44
CA ASP A 171 -16.13 -7.13 15.75
C ASP A 171 -14.96 -8.13 15.98
N GLY A 172 -13.72 -7.78 15.64
CA GLY A 172 -12.50 -8.57 15.81
C GLY A 172 -11.63 -8.06 16.94
#